data_dcf38167b5eec2dbc80147e47f013fdd
#
_entry.id   dcf38167b5eec2dbc80147e47f013fdd
#
_cell.length_a   1.000
_cell.length_b   1.000
_cell.length_c   1.000
_cell.angle_alpha   90.00
_cell.angle_beta   90.00
_cell.angle_gamma   90.00
#
_symmetry.space_group_name_H-M   'P 1'
#
loop_
_entity.id
_entity.type
_entity.pdbx_description
1 polymer ?
#
loop_
_entity_poly.entity_id
_entity_poly.type
_entity_poly.pdbx_seq_one_letter_code
_entity_poly.pdbx_strand_id
1 'polypeptide(L)'
;MSLHKVTPGAKAPDQFNVIIEIPMNADPIKYEVDKESGALFVDRFMTTAMHYPCNYGYVPQTLSDDGDPVDVLVITPFPLSPGVVVTCRPIGVLKMEDEAGGDSKLLAVPIDKVLPIYTHWQKPEDINQMRLKAIQHFFEHYKDLEAGKWVKVKGWEGPESAREEIRVGMAAYTKTP
;
A
#
# COMPACT_ATOMS: atom_id res chain seq x y z
N MET A 1 -18.30 0.02 11.94
CA MET A 1 -17.01 -0.70 11.96
C MET A 1 -15.93 0.30 12.36
N SER A 2 -15.03 -0.03 13.29
CA SER A 2 -14.14 0.95 13.92
C SER A 2 -12.71 0.75 13.41
N LEU A 3 -12.43 1.17 12.18
CA LEU A 3 -11.14 0.94 11.51
C LEU A 3 -9.96 1.56 12.26
N HIS A 4 -10.14 2.68 12.97
CA HIS A 4 -9.10 3.30 13.79
C HIS A 4 -8.62 2.43 14.97
N LYS A 5 -9.34 1.37 15.33
CA LYS A 5 -8.94 0.41 16.38
C LYS A 5 -8.14 -0.78 15.85
N VAL A 6 -8.01 -0.91 14.54
CA VAL A 6 -7.20 -1.97 13.94
C VAL A 6 -5.73 -1.67 14.18
N THR A 7 -5.00 -2.65 14.70
CA THR A 7 -3.56 -2.55 14.95
C THR A 7 -2.76 -3.10 13.78
N PRO A 8 -1.45 -2.81 13.70
CA PRO A 8 -0.58 -3.42 12.69
C PRO A 8 -0.53 -4.94 12.74
N GLY A 9 -0.92 -5.53 13.86
CA GLY A 9 -0.86 -6.96 14.14
C GLY A 9 0.33 -7.33 15.03
N ALA A 10 0.13 -8.35 15.87
CA ALA A 10 1.11 -8.75 16.88
C ALA A 10 2.43 -9.32 16.30
N LYS A 11 2.45 -9.68 15.02
CA LYS A 11 3.62 -10.23 14.32
C LYS A 11 4.24 -9.23 13.33
N ALA A 12 3.79 -7.96 13.34
CA ALA A 12 4.42 -6.94 12.50
C ALA A 12 5.91 -6.77 12.87
N PRO A 13 6.79 -6.61 11.89
CA PRO A 13 6.56 -6.40 10.46
C PRO A 13 6.51 -7.68 9.59
N ASP A 14 6.66 -8.88 10.16
CA ASP A 14 6.72 -10.13 9.37
C ASP A 14 5.35 -10.55 8.85
N GLN A 15 4.31 -10.35 9.66
CA GLN A 15 2.91 -10.49 9.28
C GLN A 15 2.16 -9.27 9.85
N PHE A 16 1.49 -8.53 8.99
CA PHE A 16 0.86 -7.28 9.35
C PHE A 16 -0.53 -7.14 8.73
N ASN A 17 -1.37 -6.34 9.36
CA ASN A 17 -2.69 -6.05 8.88
C ASN A 17 -2.65 -4.88 7.88
N VAL A 18 -3.44 -4.99 6.82
CA VAL A 18 -3.65 -3.94 5.83
C VAL A 18 -5.14 -3.62 5.77
N ILE A 19 -5.49 -2.35 5.89
CA ILE A 19 -6.83 -1.86 5.61
C ILE A 19 -6.87 -1.49 4.13
N ILE A 20 -7.78 -2.09 3.37
CA ILE A 20 -7.94 -1.81 1.95
C ILE A 20 -8.81 -0.58 1.75
N GLU A 21 -8.34 0.35 0.92
CA GLU A 21 -9.08 1.56 0.54
C GLU A 21 -9.57 1.48 -0.90
N ILE A 22 -8.72 1.03 -1.82
CA ILE A 22 -9.01 1.00 -3.26
C ILE A 22 -8.87 -0.44 -3.77
N PRO A 23 -9.94 -1.02 -4.32
CA PRO A 23 -9.88 -2.35 -4.94
C PRO A 23 -8.98 -2.36 -6.18
N MET A 24 -8.33 -3.48 -6.43
CA MET A 24 -7.66 -3.75 -7.71
C MET A 24 -8.64 -3.58 -8.87
N ASN A 25 -8.20 -2.90 -9.92
CA ASN A 25 -8.97 -2.63 -11.15
C ASN A 25 -10.28 -1.84 -10.95
N ALA A 26 -10.46 -1.19 -9.80
CA ALA A 26 -11.59 -0.28 -9.60
C ALA A 26 -11.47 0.96 -10.50
N ASP A 27 -12.59 1.63 -10.71
CA ASP A 27 -12.63 2.93 -11.38
C ASP A 27 -11.65 3.92 -10.73
N PRO A 28 -11.14 4.92 -11.45
CA PRO A 28 -10.11 5.83 -10.97
C PRO A 28 -10.66 6.83 -9.93
N ILE A 29 -11.10 6.30 -8.81
CA ILE A 29 -11.58 7.04 -7.65
C ILE A 29 -10.62 6.76 -6.49
N LYS A 30 -10.03 7.80 -5.91
CA LYS A 30 -9.24 7.67 -4.70
C LYS A 30 -10.17 7.70 -3.49
N TYR A 31 -10.14 6.60 -2.73
CA TYR A 31 -10.80 6.50 -1.44
C TYR A 31 -9.75 6.59 -0.33
N GLU A 32 -10.16 7.15 0.79
CA GLU A 32 -9.32 7.33 1.97
C GLU A 32 -10.12 7.09 3.25
N VAL A 33 -9.53 6.36 4.19
CA VAL A 33 -10.14 6.18 5.51
C VAL A 33 -9.81 7.41 6.37
N ASP A 34 -10.84 8.15 6.76
CA ASP A 34 -10.70 9.26 7.70
C ASP A 34 -10.26 8.74 9.07
N LYS A 35 -9.14 9.26 9.55
CA LYS A 35 -8.46 8.77 10.77
C LYS A 35 -9.29 9.03 12.04
N GLU A 36 -10.14 10.06 12.04
CA GLU A 36 -10.96 10.43 13.19
C GLU A 36 -12.23 9.57 13.28
N SER A 37 -12.99 9.51 12.20
CA SER A 37 -14.29 8.81 12.16
C SER A 37 -14.13 7.31 11.82
N GLY A 38 -13.05 6.92 11.16
CA GLY A 38 -12.85 5.58 10.59
C GLY A 38 -13.78 5.28 9.42
N ALA A 39 -14.42 6.28 8.84
CA ALA A 39 -15.25 6.14 7.65
C ALA A 39 -14.42 6.25 6.38
N LEU A 40 -14.85 5.57 5.34
CA LEU A 40 -14.25 5.67 4.01
C LEU A 40 -14.85 6.85 3.26
N PHE A 41 -13.99 7.78 2.83
CA PHE A 41 -14.36 8.95 2.06
C PHE A 41 -13.89 8.83 0.62
N VAL A 42 -14.59 9.50 -0.29
CA VAL A 42 -14.05 9.81 -1.61
C VAL A 42 -13.14 11.02 -1.43
N ASP A 43 -11.83 10.81 -1.60
CA ASP A 43 -10.85 11.91 -1.57
C ASP A 43 -10.96 12.71 -2.88
N ARG A 44 -10.85 12.02 -4.02
CA ARG A 44 -10.95 12.65 -5.34
C ARG A 44 -11.25 11.65 -6.45
N PHE A 45 -11.76 12.16 -7.56
CA PHE A 45 -11.78 11.45 -8.83
C PHE A 45 -10.44 11.70 -9.54
N MET A 46 -9.75 10.64 -9.93
CA MET A 46 -8.47 10.75 -10.62
C MET A 46 -8.68 11.13 -12.08
N THR A 47 -7.77 11.93 -12.62
CA THR A 47 -7.83 12.37 -14.02
C THR A 47 -7.27 11.34 -15.00
N THR A 48 -6.54 10.34 -14.52
CA THR A 48 -6.00 9.26 -15.35
C THR A 48 -7.08 8.27 -15.78
N ALA A 49 -6.89 7.66 -16.95
CA ALA A 49 -7.72 6.53 -17.42
C ALA A 49 -7.21 5.17 -16.90
N MET A 50 -6.09 5.14 -16.17
CA MET A 50 -5.53 3.92 -15.60
C MET A 50 -6.27 3.53 -14.32
N HIS A 51 -6.28 2.21 -14.04
CA HIS A 51 -6.83 1.64 -12.81
C HIS A 51 -5.69 1.19 -11.89
N TYR A 52 -5.92 1.20 -10.57
CA TYR A 52 -4.95 0.65 -9.63
C TYR A 52 -4.64 -0.82 -9.96
N PRO A 53 -3.37 -1.19 -10.17
CA PRO A 53 -3.01 -2.54 -10.61
C PRO A 53 -3.06 -3.60 -9.51
N CYS A 54 -3.14 -3.16 -8.24
CA CYS A 54 -3.27 -3.99 -7.05
C CYS A 54 -4.32 -3.40 -6.13
N ASN A 55 -4.81 -4.17 -5.15
CA ASN A 55 -5.53 -3.55 -4.06
C ASN A 55 -4.59 -2.60 -3.33
N TYR A 56 -5.06 -1.42 -3.03
CA TYR A 56 -4.30 -0.37 -2.36
C TYR A 56 -4.89 -0.10 -0.98
N GLY A 57 -4.04 0.08 -0.01
CA GLY A 57 -4.43 0.39 1.35
C GLY A 57 -3.22 0.76 2.19
N TYR A 58 -3.32 0.63 3.49
CA TYR A 58 -2.27 1.06 4.40
C TYR A 58 -2.12 0.13 5.62
N VAL A 59 -0.97 0.21 6.27
CA VAL A 59 -0.73 -0.43 7.58
C VAL A 59 -1.28 0.50 8.67
N PRO A 60 -2.32 0.06 9.43
CA PRO A 60 -2.87 0.91 10.48
C PRO A 60 -1.86 1.20 11.58
N GLN A 61 -2.01 2.34 12.27
CA GLN A 61 -1.13 2.78 13.36
C GLN A 61 0.36 2.86 12.94
N THR A 62 0.60 3.34 11.74
CA THR A 62 1.91 3.72 11.22
C THR A 62 1.88 5.17 10.74
N LEU A 63 3.06 5.78 10.61
CA LEU A 63 3.21 7.15 10.12
C LEU A 63 4.47 7.22 9.25
N SER A 64 4.33 7.68 8.01
CA SER A 64 5.41 7.98 7.08
C SER A 64 5.82 9.45 7.17
N ASP A 65 6.88 9.83 6.46
CA ASP A 65 7.43 11.19 6.50
C ASP A 65 6.46 12.27 5.98
N ASP A 66 5.56 11.91 5.10
CA ASP A 66 4.50 12.76 4.55
C ASP A 66 3.31 12.99 5.51
N GLY A 67 3.31 12.30 6.66
CA GLY A 67 2.24 12.38 7.66
C GLY A 67 1.10 11.39 7.47
N ASP A 68 1.17 10.55 6.44
CA ASP A 68 0.21 9.49 6.18
C ASP A 68 0.70 8.10 6.65
N PRO A 69 -0.20 7.12 6.85
CA PRO A 69 0.20 5.75 7.15
C PRO A 69 1.06 5.14 6.03
N VAL A 70 1.80 4.08 6.36
CA VAL A 70 2.59 3.34 5.38
C VAL A 70 1.68 2.66 4.36
N ASP A 71 1.80 3.05 3.09
CA ASP A 71 1.03 2.55 1.96
C ASP A 71 1.41 1.13 1.55
N VAL A 72 0.41 0.33 1.16
CA VAL A 72 0.59 -1.07 0.77
C VAL A 72 -0.17 -1.43 -0.50
N LEU A 73 0.53 -2.08 -1.40
CA LEU A 73 -0.02 -2.77 -2.58
C LEU A 73 -0.21 -4.24 -2.23
N VAL A 74 -1.44 -4.73 -2.23
CA VAL A 74 -1.74 -6.13 -1.93
C VAL A 74 -2.15 -6.87 -3.19
N ILE A 75 -1.33 -7.88 -3.56
CA ILE A 75 -1.62 -8.75 -4.71
C ILE A 75 -2.56 -9.86 -4.28
N THR A 76 -3.69 -9.97 -4.96
CA THR A 76 -4.67 -11.05 -4.83
C THR A 76 -5.21 -11.44 -6.20
N PRO A 77 -5.86 -12.61 -6.36
CA PRO A 77 -6.47 -13.00 -7.63
C PRO A 77 -7.76 -12.22 -7.95
N PHE A 78 -8.40 -11.65 -6.92
CA PHE A 78 -9.65 -10.90 -7.03
C PHE A 78 -9.56 -9.57 -6.27
N PRO A 79 -10.32 -8.54 -6.68
CA PRO A 79 -10.39 -7.29 -5.92
C PRO A 79 -10.98 -7.52 -4.53
N LEU A 80 -10.41 -6.85 -3.53
CA LEU A 80 -10.92 -6.84 -2.16
C LEU A 80 -11.86 -5.64 -1.96
N SER A 81 -12.89 -5.82 -1.14
CA SER A 81 -13.82 -4.73 -0.84
C SER A 81 -13.12 -3.64 -0.01
N PRO A 82 -13.45 -2.35 -0.24
CA PRO A 82 -12.96 -1.26 0.60
C PRO A 82 -13.37 -1.45 2.07
N GLY A 83 -12.49 -1.07 2.99
CA GLY A 83 -12.72 -1.15 4.43
C GLY A 83 -12.48 -2.54 5.05
N VAL A 84 -12.14 -3.56 4.25
CA VAL A 84 -11.75 -4.87 4.80
C VAL A 84 -10.31 -4.86 5.30
N VAL A 85 -10.04 -5.73 6.26
CA VAL A 85 -8.69 -5.96 6.79
C VAL A 85 -8.18 -7.30 6.29
N VAL A 86 -6.99 -7.30 5.73
CA VAL A 86 -6.30 -8.52 5.30
C VAL A 86 -4.94 -8.62 5.97
N THR A 87 -4.62 -9.78 6.55
CA THR A 87 -3.29 -10.03 7.10
C THR A 87 -2.35 -10.46 5.99
N CYS A 88 -1.25 -9.70 5.83
CA CYS A 88 -0.28 -9.85 4.76
C CYS A 88 1.12 -10.16 5.29
N ARG A 89 2.00 -10.55 4.38
CA ARG A 89 3.45 -10.59 4.55
C ARG A 89 4.16 -9.77 3.46
N PRO A 90 5.31 -9.16 3.76
CA PRO A 90 5.99 -8.31 2.81
C PRO A 90 6.72 -9.14 1.74
N ILE A 91 6.66 -8.67 0.50
CA ILE A 91 7.45 -9.17 -0.64
C ILE A 91 8.56 -8.18 -1.00
N GLY A 92 8.29 -6.89 -0.89
CA GLY A 92 9.22 -5.83 -1.22
C GLY A 92 8.62 -4.46 -1.06
N VAL A 93 9.28 -3.45 -1.61
CA VAL A 93 8.85 -2.06 -1.60
C VAL A 93 9.23 -1.37 -2.90
N LEU A 94 8.33 -0.61 -3.47
CA LEU A 94 8.61 0.34 -4.54
C LEU A 94 9.04 1.65 -3.92
N LYS A 95 10.32 1.98 -4.07
CA LYS A 95 10.87 3.25 -3.63
C LYS A 95 10.54 4.33 -4.63
N MET A 96 9.89 5.38 -4.16
CA MET A 96 9.53 6.51 -4.98
C MET A 96 9.50 7.80 -4.14
N GLU A 97 9.47 8.92 -4.82
CA GLU A 97 9.32 10.25 -4.24
C GLU A 97 8.38 11.09 -5.10
N ASP A 98 7.72 12.03 -4.48
CA ASP A 98 6.87 13.01 -5.14
C ASP A 98 7.14 14.42 -4.58
N GLU A 99 6.29 15.38 -4.90
CA GLU A 99 6.42 16.77 -4.44
C GLU A 99 6.38 16.92 -2.91
N ALA A 100 5.82 15.96 -2.17
CA ALA A 100 5.75 15.97 -0.71
C ALA A 100 6.94 15.26 -0.04
N GLY A 101 7.74 14.51 -0.82
CA GLY A 101 8.91 13.79 -0.32
C GLY A 101 8.91 12.30 -0.64
N GLY A 102 9.45 11.48 0.25
CA GLY A 102 9.47 10.02 0.11
C GLY A 102 8.05 9.44 0.18
N ASP A 103 7.69 8.65 -0.81
CA ASP A 103 6.36 8.06 -0.96
C ASP A 103 6.46 6.58 -1.36
N SER A 104 7.09 5.77 -0.50
CA SER A 104 7.30 4.34 -0.74
C SER A 104 5.99 3.55 -0.68
N LYS A 105 5.86 2.54 -1.56
CA LYS A 105 4.69 1.65 -1.57
C LYS A 105 5.16 0.21 -1.26
N LEU A 106 4.73 -0.34 -0.14
CA LEU A 106 4.99 -1.75 0.17
C LEU A 106 4.32 -2.64 -0.86
N LEU A 107 4.95 -3.77 -1.17
CA LEU A 107 4.37 -4.83 -1.97
C LEU A 107 4.19 -6.05 -1.07
N ALA A 108 2.96 -6.53 -0.96
CA ALA A 108 2.60 -7.60 -0.06
C ALA A 108 1.63 -8.60 -0.70
N VAL A 109 1.57 -9.77 -0.12
CA VAL A 109 0.56 -10.80 -0.40
C VAL A 109 -0.11 -11.24 0.91
N PRO A 110 -1.34 -11.75 0.88
CA PRO A 110 -1.93 -12.37 2.06
C PRO A 110 -1.05 -13.49 2.61
N ILE A 111 -1.05 -13.66 3.92
CA ILE A 111 -0.34 -14.79 4.56
C ILE A 111 -0.91 -16.12 4.08
N ASP A 112 -0.12 -17.19 4.11
CA ASP A 112 -0.50 -18.50 3.57
C ASP A 112 -1.75 -19.10 4.23
N LYS A 113 -2.03 -18.74 5.49
CA LYS A 113 -3.28 -19.11 6.17
C LYS A 113 -4.53 -18.52 5.48
N VAL A 114 -4.40 -17.37 4.88
CA VAL A 114 -5.49 -16.66 4.16
C VAL A 114 -5.52 -17.09 2.70
N LEU A 115 -4.35 -17.14 2.04
CA LEU A 115 -4.24 -17.46 0.62
C LEU A 115 -2.89 -18.14 0.31
N PRO A 116 -2.83 -19.47 0.20
CA PRO A 116 -1.57 -20.21 0.07
C PRO A 116 -0.99 -20.28 -1.35
N ILE A 117 -1.55 -19.56 -2.32
CA ILE A 117 -1.10 -19.66 -3.72
C ILE A 117 0.20 -18.88 -4.01
N TYR A 118 0.61 -17.98 -3.13
CA TYR A 118 1.82 -17.16 -3.28
C TYR A 118 2.97 -17.57 -2.35
N THR A 119 2.92 -18.74 -1.75
CA THR A 119 3.92 -19.24 -0.78
C THR A 119 5.36 -19.20 -1.31
N HIS A 120 5.54 -19.40 -2.63
CA HIS A 120 6.84 -19.35 -3.28
C HIS A 120 7.36 -17.93 -3.59
N TRP A 121 6.55 -16.90 -3.45
CA TRP A 121 6.98 -15.51 -3.63
C TRP A 121 7.57 -14.97 -2.33
N GLN A 122 8.87 -14.70 -2.34
CA GLN A 122 9.61 -14.17 -1.19
C GLN A 122 10.17 -12.77 -1.43
N LYS A 123 10.34 -12.38 -2.69
CA LYS A 123 10.93 -11.10 -3.12
C LYS A 123 10.32 -10.66 -4.45
N PRO A 124 10.50 -9.38 -4.86
CA PRO A 124 9.92 -8.87 -6.10
C PRO A 124 10.28 -9.67 -7.34
N GLU A 125 11.50 -10.21 -7.42
CA GLU A 125 12.00 -10.98 -8.57
C GLU A 125 11.25 -12.31 -8.77
N ASP A 126 10.57 -12.81 -7.76
CA ASP A 126 9.74 -14.03 -7.86
C ASP A 126 8.40 -13.78 -8.56
N ILE A 127 8.02 -12.50 -8.72
CA ILE A 127 6.78 -12.08 -9.37
C ILE A 127 7.02 -11.93 -10.88
N ASN A 128 5.99 -12.21 -11.67
CA ASN A 128 6.05 -11.98 -13.11
C ASN A 128 6.47 -10.53 -13.41
N GLN A 129 7.54 -10.38 -14.20
CA GLN A 129 8.16 -9.09 -14.49
C GLN A 129 7.24 -8.12 -15.24
N MET A 130 6.30 -8.62 -16.06
CA MET A 130 5.29 -7.77 -16.70
C MET A 130 4.37 -7.14 -15.66
N ARG A 131 4.02 -7.89 -14.60
CA ARG A 131 3.19 -7.38 -13.51
C ARG A 131 3.92 -6.29 -12.71
N LEU A 132 5.18 -6.51 -12.35
CA LEU A 132 5.99 -5.48 -11.65
C LEU A 132 6.13 -4.21 -12.48
N LYS A 133 6.39 -4.36 -13.79
CA LYS A 133 6.46 -3.21 -14.71
C LYS A 133 5.13 -2.46 -14.83
N ALA A 134 4.02 -3.17 -14.85
CA ALA A 134 2.69 -2.54 -14.90
C ALA A 134 2.39 -1.74 -13.62
N ILE A 135 2.77 -2.28 -12.44
CA ILE A 135 2.66 -1.57 -11.16
C ILE A 135 3.52 -0.32 -11.17
N GLN A 136 4.77 -0.44 -11.55
CA GLN A 136 5.70 0.67 -11.61
C GLN A 136 5.22 1.75 -12.56
N HIS A 137 4.82 1.38 -13.79
CA HIS A 137 4.29 2.29 -14.80
C HIS A 137 3.06 3.07 -14.29
N PHE A 138 2.15 2.40 -13.56
CA PHE A 138 1.00 3.09 -12.97
C PHE A 138 1.46 4.23 -12.05
N PHE A 139 2.37 3.97 -11.12
CA PHE A 139 2.85 5.00 -10.18
C PHE A 139 3.74 6.06 -10.82
N GLU A 140 4.43 5.75 -11.92
CA GLU A 140 5.19 6.73 -12.69
C GLU A 140 4.28 7.74 -13.39
N HIS A 141 3.04 7.37 -13.73
CA HIS A 141 2.18 8.15 -14.64
C HIS A 141 0.82 8.56 -14.07
N TYR A 142 0.39 8.02 -12.93
CA TYR A 142 -0.98 8.25 -12.45
C TYR A 142 -1.28 9.70 -12.06
N LYS A 143 -0.24 10.53 -11.84
CA LYS A 143 -0.35 11.97 -11.54
C LYS A 143 -0.03 12.88 -12.74
N ASP A 144 0.28 12.35 -13.92
CA ASP A 144 0.75 13.15 -15.08
C ASP A 144 -0.21 14.24 -15.51
N LEU A 145 -1.52 14.04 -15.32
CA LEU A 145 -2.56 15.00 -15.68
C LEU A 145 -2.91 15.97 -14.53
N GLU A 146 -2.25 15.87 -13.39
CA GLU A 146 -2.48 16.73 -12.22
C GLU A 146 -1.47 17.87 -12.21
N ALA A 147 -1.94 19.11 -12.26
CA ALA A 147 -1.08 20.29 -12.30
C ALA A 147 -0.17 20.39 -11.06
N GLY A 148 1.14 20.55 -11.27
CA GLY A 148 2.12 20.68 -10.19
C GLY A 148 2.49 19.39 -9.48
N LYS A 149 1.92 18.25 -9.89
CA LYS A 149 2.26 16.93 -9.34
C LYS A 149 3.31 16.24 -10.20
N TRP A 150 4.17 15.48 -9.55
CA TRP A 150 5.16 14.63 -10.22
C TRP A 150 5.47 13.40 -9.35
N VAL A 151 5.98 12.37 -9.96
CA VAL A 151 6.47 11.15 -9.29
C VAL A 151 7.80 10.75 -9.90
N LYS A 152 8.74 10.33 -9.06
CA LYS A 152 10.00 9.72 -9.46
C LYS A 152 10.16 8.37 -8.79
N VAL A 153 10.09 7.31 -9.58
CA VAL A 153 10.34 5.96 -9.10
C VAL A 153 11.84 5.68 -9.06
N LYS A 154 12.31 5.16 -7.93
CA LYS A 154 13.72 4.78 -7.70
C LYS A 154 13.98 3.30 -7.97
N GLY A 155 12.95 2.46 -7.89
CA GLY A 155 13.00 1.02 -8.16
C GLY A 155 12.48 0.16 -7.03
N TRP A 156 12.61 -1.15 -7.21
CA TRP A 156 12.17 -2.15 -6.26
C TRP A 156 13.29 -2.52 -5.29
N GLU A 157 12.95 -2.66 -4.01
CA GLU A 157 13.79 -3.24 -2.98
C GLU A 157 13.12 -4.47 -2.36
N GLY A 158 13.91 -5.30 -1.68
CA GLY A 158 13.46 -6.58 -1.14
C GLY A 158 12.61 -6.47 0.15
N PRO A 159 12.19 -7.63 0.69
CA PRO A 159 11.27 -7.68 1.83
C PRO A 159 11.85 -7.09 3.12
N GLU A 160 13.18 -7.08 3.30
CA GLU A 160 13.78 -6.49 4.50
C GLU A 160 13.63 -4.96 4.51
N SER A 161 13.76 -4.31 3.35
CA SER A 161 13.48 -2.88 3.23
C SER A 161 12.01 -2.57 3.52
N ALA A 162 11.09 -3.44 3.08
CA ALA A 162 9.67 -3.30 3.41
C ALA A 162 9.40 -3.45 4.92
N ARG A 163 10.07 -4.40 5.60
CA ARG A 163 9.97 -4.55 7.06
C ARG A 163 10.46 -3.32 7.79
N GLU A 164 11.54 -2.72 7.30
CA GLU A 164 12.10 -1.50 7.91
C GLU A 164 11.13 -0.31 7.77
N GLU A 165 10.48 -0.13 6.62
CA GLU A 165 9.43 0.89 6.47
C GLU A 165 8.32 0.72 7.52
N ILE A 166 7.88 -0.52 7.76
CA ILE A 166 6.85 -0.80 8.77
C ILE A 166 7.37 -0.48 10.18
N ARG A 167 8.60 -0.89 10.53
CA ARG A 167 9.20 -0.61 11.86
C ARG A 167 9.30 0.89 12.12
N VAL A 168 9.82 1.62 11.15
CA VAL A 168 9.96 3.09 11.22
C VAL A 168 8.59 3.75 11.36
N GLY A 169 7.62 3.36 10.55
CA GLY A 169 6.26 3.89 10.59
C GLY A 169 5.56 3.62 11.94
N MET A 170 5.69 2.41 12.48
CA MET A 170 5.15 2.07 13.82
C MET A 170 5.81 2.91 14.92
N ALA A 171 7.13 3.08 14.86
CA ALA A 171 7.87 3.87 15.84
C ALA A 171 7.52 5.37 15.77
N ALA A 172 7.27 5.90 14.57
CA ALA A 172 6.83 7.27 14.37
C ALA A 172 5.43 7.50 14.91
N TYR A 173 4.49 6.59 14.67
CA TYR A 173 3.12 6.67 15.16
C TYR A 173 3.05 6.72 16.70
N THR A 174 3.84 5.91 17.41
CA THR A 174 3.86 5.88 18.88
C THR A 174 4.43 7.15 19.52
N LYS A 175 5.15 7.98 18.77
CA LYS A 175 5.70 9.26 19.24
C LYS A 175 4.76 10.44 19.02
N THR A 176 3.68 10.23 18.29
CA THR A 176 2.66 11.27 18.05
C THR A 176 1.72 11.30 19.26
N PRO A 177 1.56 12.45 19.93
CA PRO A 177 0.72 12.59 21.13
C PRO A 177 -0.78 12.41 20.84
#